data_f1e24a66160bf94e0be35bee169a3564
#
_entry.id   f1e24a66160bf94e0be35bee169a3564
#
_cell.length_a   1.000
_cell.length_b   1.000
_cell.length_c   1.000
_cell.angle_alpha   90.00
_cell.angle_beta   90.00
_cell.angle_gamma   90.00
#
_symmetry.space_group_name_H-M   'P 1'
#
loop_
_entity.id
_entity.type
_entity.pdbx_description
1 polymer ?
#
loop_
_entity_poly.entity_id
_entity_poly.type
_entity_poly.pdbx_seq_one_letter_code
_entity_poly.pdbx_strand_id
1 'polypeptide(L)'
;MNSDTPLIDGTLIVDVDGTLCSLKTPEQSYSDVTPNLPLIEKLRHYQSKGYKILLFTSRNMKTYKGNLAEINKYTAPVLLEWLDKWRVPYDEILFGKPWPRKNGFYIDDRAIRPDEFLKLSEEEIHALLREK
;
A
#
# COMPACT_ATOMS: atom_id res chain seq x y z
N MET A 1 -12.38 17.53 5.02
CA MET A 1 -12.97 16.63 4.01
C MET A 1 -14.18 17.31 3.37
N ASN A 2 -14.29 17.21 2.08
CA ASN A 2 -15.45 17.77 1.37
C ASN A 2 -16.61 16.78 1.45
N SER A 3 -17.64 17.13 2.23
CA SER A 3 -18.80 16.28 2.44
C SER A 3 -19.66 16.09 1.19
N ASP A 4 -19.44 16.94 0.17
CA ASP A 4 -20.21 16.87 -1.08
C ASP A 4 -19.60 15.92 -2.11
N THR A 5 -18.40 15.39 -1.86
CA THR A 5 -17.77 14.46 -2.77
C THR A 5 -18.46 13.10 -2.66
N PRO A 6 -19.09 12.61 -3.75
CA PRO A 6 -19.72 11.29 -3.70
C PRO A 6 -18.66 10.22 -3.52
N LEU A 7 -18.98 9.19 -2.73
CA LEU A 7 -18.10 8.03 -2.57
C LEU A 7 -18.17 7.19 -3.84
N ILE A 8 -17.02 6.78 -4.33
CA ILE A 8 -16.91 5.80 -5.41
C ILE A 8 -16.96 4.43 -4.76
N ASP A 9 -17.68 3.52 -5.37
CA ASP A 9 -17.71 2.13 -4.91
C ASP A 9 -16.43 1.44 -5.33
N GLY A 10 -15.35 1.75 -4.61
CA GLY A 10 -14.03 1.21 -4.92
C GLY A 10 -13.04 1.48 -3.81
N THR A 11 -12.23 0.49 -3.52
CA THR A 11 -11.14 0.59 -2.56
C THR A 11 -9.84 0.19 -3.27
N LEU A 12 -8.84 1.03 -3.17
CA LEU A 12 -7.50 0.68 -3.63
C LEU A 12 -6.81 -0.05 -2.49
N ILE A 13 -6.39 -1.29 -2.74
CA ILE A 13 -5.65 -2.07 -1.76
C ILE A 13 -4.19 -1.99 -2.13
N VAL A 14 -3.40 -1.35 -1.28
CA VAL A 14 -2.04 -0.91 -1.63
C VAL A 14 -1.02 -1.58 -0.72
N ASP A 15 -0.04 -2.20 -1.34
CA ASP A 15 1.12 -2.75 -0.66
C ASP A 15 2.00 -1.63 -0.11
N VAL A 16 2.81 -1.91 0.90
CA VAL A 16 3.68 -0.91 1.51
C VAL A 16 5.11 -1.04 1.01
N ASP A 17 5.83 -2.06 1.45
CA ASP A 17 7.25 -2.21 1.09
C ASP A 17 7.41 -2.58 -0.37
N GLY A 18 8.18 -1.75 -1.10
CA GLY A 18 8.35 -1.90 -2.53
C GLY A 18 7.29 -1.20 -3.36
N THR A 19 6.32 -0.54 -2.73
CA THR A 19 5.23 0.19 -3.39
C THR A 19 5.13 1.62 -2.87
N LEU A 20 4.73 1.80 -1.61
CA LEU A 20 4.70 3.13 -0.98
C LEU A 20 6.09 3.63 -0.64
N CYS A 21 7.01 2.73 -0.42
CA CYS A 21 8.37 3.04 -0.03
C CYS A 21 9.32 2.05 -0.65
N SER A 22 10.62 2.37 -0.56
CA SER A 22 11.68 1.45 -0.97
C SER A 22 11.70 0.23 -0.07
N LEU A 23 12.28 -0.86 -0.57
CA LEU A 23 12.60 -2.00 0.26
C LEU A 23 13.72 -1.61 1.22
N LYS A 24 13.63 -2.08 2.46
CA LYS A 24 14.66 -1.80 3.46
C LYS A 24 15.95 -2.51 3.11
N THR A 25 17.08 -1.78 3.13
CA THR A 25 18.40 -2.39 3.01
C THR A 25 18.84 -2.94 4.38
N PRO A 26 19.84 -3.83 4.43
CA PRO A 26 20.33 -4.34 5.72
C PRO A 26 20.82 -3.25 6.68
N GLU A 27 21.29 -2.11 6.15
CA GLU A 27 21.81 -1.00 6.94
C GLU A 27 20.74 -0.05 7.42
N GLN A 28 19.54 -0.14 6.87
CA GLN A 28 18.44 0.75 7.23
C GLN A 28 17.56 0.15 8.31
N SER A 29 16.88 1.02 9.06
CA SER A 29 15.70 0.63 9.83
C SER A 29 14.45 0.94 9.00
N TYR A 30 13.32 0.42 9.40
CA TYR A 30 12.07 0.74 8.71
C TYR A 30 11.66 2.20 8.83
N SER A 31 12.23 2.93 9.81
CA SER A 31 12.02 4.37 9.93
C SER A 31 12.69 5.15 8.79
N ASP A 32 13.69 4.57 8.16
CA ASP A 32 14.56 5.25 7.19
C ASP A 32 14.21 4.95 5.74
N VAL A 33 13.23 4.11 5.46
CA VAL A 33 12.90 3.77 4.07
C VAL A 33 12.41 5.01 3.32
N THR A 34 12.74 5.05 2.02
CA THR A 34 12.45 6.21 1.18
C THR A 34 11.02 6.14 0.65
N PRO A 35 10.24 7.22 0.79
CA PRO A 35 8.87 7.24 0.26
C PRO A 35 8.86 7.33 -1.27
N ASN A 36 7.87 6.68 -1.87
CA ASN A 36 7.58 6.82 -3.30
C ASN A 36 6.62 8.01 -3.46
N LEU A 37 7.17 9.20 -3.51
CA LEU A 37 6.37 10.44 -3.52
C LEU A 37 5.40 10.52 -4.70
N PRO A 38 5.78 10.19 -5.94
CA PRO A 38 4.82 10.20 -7.05
C PRO A 38 3.63 9.29 -6.82
N LEU A 39 3.85 8.11 -6.27
CA LEU A 39 2.77 7.16 -5.99
C LEU A 39 1.86 7.67 -4.88
N ILE A 40 2.45 8.20 -3.81
CA ILE A 40 1.69 8.78 -2.70
C ILE A 40 0.82 9.92 -3.19
N GLU A 41 1.35 10.80 -4.06
CA GLU A 41 0.59 11.90 -4.61
C GLU A 41 -0.57 11.42 -5.48
N LYS A 42 -0.35 10.38 -6.27
CA LYS A 42 -1.41 9.80 -7.11
C LYS A 42 -2.51 9.16 -6.27
N LEU A 43 -2.13 8.51 -5.17
CA LEU A 43 -3.12 7.99 -4.20
C LEU A 43 -3.96 9.11 -3.61
N ARG A 44 -3.34 10.24 -3.30
CA ARG A 44 -4.04 11.40 -2.77
C ARG A 44 -5.07 11.90 -3.77
N HIS A 45 -4.72 11.90 -5.05
CA HIS A 45 -5.64 12.27 -6.11
C HIS A 45 -6.84 11.31 -6.17
N TYR A 46 -6.59 9.99 -6.11
CA TYR A 46 -7.67 9.01 -6.10
C TYR A 46 -8.58 9.19 -4.88
N GLN A 47 -7.98 9.43 -3.71
CA GLN A 47 -8.77 9.66 -2.49
C GLN A 47 -9.68 10.90 -2.66
N SER A 48 -9.17 11.95 -3.28
CA SER A 48 -9.96 13.18 -3.52
C SER A 48 -11.14 12.93 -4.44
N LYS A 49 -11.09 11.88 -5.25
CA LYS A 49 -12.19 11.49 -6.15
C LYS A 49 -13.21 10.58 -5.47
N GLY A 50 -12.97 10.16 -4.23
CA GLY A 50 -13.92 9.35 -3.48
C GLY A 50 -13.53 7.90 -3.29
N TYR A 51 -12.38 7.47 -3.81
CA TYR A 51 -11.87 6.13 -3.54
C TYR A 51 -11.42 6.00 -2.10
N LYS A 52 -11.62 4.83 -1.51
CA LYS A 52 -11.00 4.49 -0.23
C LYS A 52 -9.64 3.87 -0.49
N ILE A 53 -8.75 4.01 0.47
CA ILE A 53 -7.41 3.45 0.40
C ILE A 53 -7.19 2.56 1.61
N LEU A 54 -6.91 1.29 1.34
CA LEU A 54 -6.58 0.31 2.37
C LEU A 54 -5.16 -0.15 2.14
N LEU A 55 -4.31 0.03 3.14
CA LEU A 55 -2.94 -0.47 3.08
C LEU A 55 -2.92 -1.91 3.58
N PHE A 56 -2.26 -2.80 2.85
CA PHE A 56 -2.18 -4.20 3.22
C PHE A 56 -0.73 -4.65 3.13
N THR A 57 -0.14 -4.99 4.27
CA THR A 57 1.30 -5.21 4.34
C THR A 57 1.67 -6.55 4.95
N SER A 58 2.72 -7.15 4.37
CA SER A 58 3.33 -8.35 4.93
C SER A 58 4.58 -8.02 5.77
N ARG A 59 4.77 -6.73 6.11
CA ARG A 59 5.96 -6.32 6.88
C ARG A 59 6.11 -7.14 8.15
N ASN A 60 7.32 -7.64 8.36
CA ASN A 60 7.70 -8.47 9.51
C ASN A 60 6.96 -9.80 9.64
N MET A 61 6.27 -10.25 8.59
CA MET A 61 5.68 -11.59 8.57
C MET A 61 6.76 -12.67 8.67
N LYS A 62 7.90 -12.46 8.01
CA LYS A 62 9.05 -13.35 8.14
C LYS A 62 9.65 -13.25 9.54
N THR A 63 9.87 -12.05 10.03
CA THR A 63 10.52 -11.79 11.32
C THR A 63 9.79 -12.47 12.47
N TYR A 64 8.47 -12.34 12.51
CA TYR A 64 7.65 -12.84 13.61
C TYR A 64 6.87 -14.09 13.24
N LYS A 65 7.20 -14.73 12.11
CA LYS A 65 6.57 -15.97 11.66
C LYS A 65 5.05 -15.89 11.65
N GLY A 66 4.52 -14.76 11.19
CA GLY A 66 3.10 -14.54 11.09
C GLY A 66 2.37 -14.23 12.41
N ASN A 67 3.11 -14.02 13.48
CA ASN A 67 2.50 -13.71 14.79
C ASN A 67 1.96 -12.28 14.78
N LEU A 68 0.65 -12.14 14.60
CA LEU A 68 0.01 -10.82 14.49
C LEU A 68 0.09 -10.01 15.78
N ALA A 69 0.13 -10.66 16.94
CA ALA A 69 0.27 -9.94 18.21
C ALA A 69 1.61 -9.21 18.29
N GLU A 70 2.69 -9.88 17.86
CA GLU A 70 4.01 -9.26 17.83
C GLU A 70 4.11 -8.17 16.76
N ILE A 71 3.53 -8.41 15.59
CA ILE A 71 3.49 -7.43 14.50
C ILE A 71 2.75 -6.18 14.97
N ASN A 72 1.62 -6.37 15.62
CA ASN A 72 0.84 -5.26 16.14
C ASN A 72 1.60 -4.46 17.19
N LYS A 73 2.37 -5.15 18.04
CA LYS A 73 3.12 -4.51 19.11
C LYS A 73 4.37 -3.78 18.62
N TYR A 74 5.13 -4.39 17.70
CA TYR A 74 6.45 -3.88 17.31
C TYR A 74 6.48 -3.24 15.93
N THR A 75 5.73 -3.77 14.97
CA THR A 75 5.73 -3.28 13.58
C THR A 75 4.80 -2.09 13.38
N ALA A 76 3.59 -2.19 13.91
CA ALA A 76 2.57 -1.18 13.66
C ALA A 76 2.98 0.24 14.10
N PRO A 77 3.54 0.45 15.31
CA PRO A 77 3.89 1.81 15.72
C PRO A 77 4.91 2.47 14.78
N VAL A 78 5.90 1.72 14.32
CA VAL A 78 6.93 2.24 13.42
C VAL A 78 6.33 2.64 12.08
N LEU A 79 5.46 1.80 11.52
CA LEU A 79 4.82 2.08 10.25
C LEU A 79 3.88 3.27 10.35
N LEU A 80 3.06 3.32 11.38
CA LEU A 80 2.13 4.43 11.57
C LEU A 80 2.85 5.77 11.69
N GLU A 81 3.97 5.79 12.40
CA GLU A 81 4.79 7.00 12.52
C GLU A 81 5.35 7.42 11.17
N TRP A 82 5.82 6.47 10.36
CA TRP A 82 6.34 6.74 9.03
C TRP A 82 5.25 7.28 8.10
N LEU A 83 4.07 6.67 8.13
CA LEU A 83 2.92 7.12 7.34
C LEU A 83 2.52 8.55 7.70
N ASP A 84 2.52 8.87 8.97
CA ASP A 84 2.21 10.21 9.46
C ASP A 84 3.28 11.22 9.01
N LYS A 85 4.54 10.86 9.15
CA LYS A 85 5.66 11.71 8.72
C LYS A 85 5.56 12.12 7.26
N TRP A 86 5.20 11.18 6.39
CA TRP A 86 5.12 11.42 4.95
C TRP A 86 3.72 11.75 4.47
N ARG A 87 2.77 11.90 5.41
CA ARG A 87 1.38 12.25 5.12
C ARG A 87 0.75 11.38 4.06
N VAL A 88 0.96 10.07 4.18
CA VAL A 88 0.39 9.09 3.25
C VAL A 88 -1.13 9.04 3.45
N PRO A 89 -1.92 9.19 2.38
CA PRO A 89 -3.37 9.08 2.50
C PRO A 89 -3.76 7.61 2.65
N TYR A 90 -4.55 7.30 3.67
CA TYR A 90 -5.14 5.97 3.81
C TYR A 90 -6.31 6.04 4.78
N ASP A 91 -7.26 5.14 4.58
CA ASP A 91 -8.45 5.03 5.43
C ASP A 91 -8.31 3.89 6.42
N GLU A 92 -7.67 2.81 6.00
CA GLU A 92 -7.48 1.61 6.82
C GLU A 92 -6.11 1.01 6.54
N ILE A 93 -5.62 0.26 7.51
CA ILE A 93 -4.40 -0.52 7.34
C ILE A 93 -4.60 -1.91 7.93
N LEU A 94 -4.19 -2.93 7.18
CA LEU A 94 -4.19 -4.32 7.62
C LEU A 94 -2.78 -4.87 7.57
N PHE A 95 -2.39 -5.51 8.67
CA PHE A 95 -1.17 -6.29 8.74
C PHE A 95 -1.49 -7.75 8.45
N GLY A 96 -0.46 -8.55 8.27
CA GLY A 96 -0.69 -9.99 8.09
C GLY A 96 -0.94 -10.42 6.64
N LYS A 97 -0.62 -9.57 5.67
CA LYS A 97 -0.67 -9.98 4.28
C LYS A 97 0.26 -11.19 4.11
N PRO A 98 -0.23 -12.29 3.52
CA PRO A 98 0.63 -13.46 3.31
C PRO A 98 1.91 -13.09 2.58
N TRP A 99 3.03 -13.53 3.13
CA TRP A 99 4.34 -13.31 2.52
C TRP A 99 4.70 -14.54 1.68
N PRO A 100 4.91 -14.37 0.34
CA PRO A 100 5.12 -15.53 -0.54
C PRO A 100 6.52 -16.13 -0.48
N ARG A 101 7.36 -15.67 0.42
CA ARG A 101 8.75 -16.08 0.52
C ARG A 101 9.55 -15.64 -0.71
N LYS A 102 10.80 -16.07 -0.81
CA LYS A 102 11.73 -15.57 -1.82
C LYS A 102 11.30 -15.89 -3.26
N ASN A 103 10.77 -17.08 -3.48
CA ASN A 103 10.47 -17.54 -4.84
C ASN A 103 8.98 -17.51 -5.19
N GLY A 104 8.13 -17.14 -4.25
CA GLY A 104 6.70 -17.06 -4.49
C GLY A 104 6.27 -15.68 -4.98
N PHE A 105 5.03 -15.59 -5.42
CA PHE A 105 4.45 -14.34 -5.91
C PHE A 105 2.93 -14.41 -5.82
N TYR A 106 2.28 -13.26 -6.04
CA TYR A 106 0.83 -13.18 -6.00
C TYR A 106 0.26 -13.36 -7.40
N ILE A 107 -0.85 -14.08 -7.50
CA ILE A 107 -1.60 -14.25 -8.74
C ILE A 107 -2.99 -13.69 -8.46
N ASP A 108 -3.39 -12.63 -9.18
CA ASP A 108 -4.62 -11.92 -8.90
C ASP A 108 -5.11 -11.25 -10.17
N ASP A 109 -6.41 -11.38 -10.45
CA ASP A 109 -7.03 -10.80 -11.65
C ASP A 109 -7.36 -9.32 -11.52
N ARG A 110 -7.23 -8.76 -10.32
CA ARG A 110 -7.56 -7.35 -10.08
C ARG A 110 -6.39 -6.55 -9.54
N ALA A 111 -5.17 -6.93 -9.92
CA ALA A 111 -3.97 -6.28 -9.45
C ALA A 111 -3.21 -5.62 -10.59
N ILE A 112 -2.54 -4.54 -10.28
CA ILE A 112 -1.59 -3.89 -11.18
C ILE A 112 -0.29 -3.66 -10.43
N ARG A 113 0.79 -3.46 -11.20
CA ARG A 113 2.10 -3.17 -10.64
C ARG A 113 2.20 -1.69 -10.27
N PRO A 114 3.08 -1.33 -9.32
CA PRO A 114 3.27 0.09 -8.96
C PRO A 114 3.63 0.99 -10.15
N ASP A 115 4.47 0.49 -11.08
CA ASP A 115 4.83 1.27 -12.26
C ASP A 115 3.65 1.47 -13.20
N GLU A 116 2.78 0.46 -13.34
CA GLU A 116 1.54 0.61 -14.12
C GLU A 116 0.63 1.65 -13.49
N PHE A 117 0.51 1.63 -12.17
CA PHE A 117 -0.31 2.62 -11.47
C PHE A 117 0.20 4.04 -11.74
N LEU A 118 1.50 4.22 -11.81
CA LEU A 118 2.08 5.54 -12.08
C LEU A 118 1.92 5.98 -13.53
N LYS A 119 2.00 5.05 -14.48
CA LYS A 119 1.99 5.37 -15.91
C LYS A 119 0.59 5.48 -16.51
N LEU A 120 -0.34 4.67 -16.03
CA LEU A 120 -1.66 4.56 -16.64
C LEU A 120 -2.64 5.52 -16.01
N SER A 121 -3.55 6.06 -16.82
CA SER A 121 -4.67 6.83 -16.33
C SER A 121 -5.67 5.91 -15.65
N GLU A 122 -6.59 6.49 -14.89
CA GLU A 122 -7.67 5.74 -14.27
C GLU A 122 -8.47 4.95 -15.32
N GLU A 123 -8.76 5.57 -16.44
CA GLU A 123 -9.50 4.92 -17.54
C GLU A 123 -8.73 3.74 -18.10
N GLU A 124 -7.42 3.90 -18.30
CA GLU A 124 -6.57 2.84 -18.83
C GLU A 124 -6.49 1.67 -17.85
N ILE A 125 -6.41 1.95 -16.55
CA ILE A 125 -6.40 0.90 -15.53
C ILE A 125 -7.70 0.12 -15.56
N HIS A 126 -8.84 0.81 -15.60
CA HIS A 126 -10.14 0.15 -15.66
C HIS A 126 -10.28 -0.68 -16.94
N ALA A 127 -9.79 -0.20 -18.06
CA ALA A 127 -9.81 -0.97 -19.30
C ALA A 127 -8.98 -2.24 -19.17
N LEU A 128 -7.78 -2.12 -18.61
CA LEU A 128 -6.89 -3.26 -18.40
C LEU A 128 -7.57 -4.33 -17.52
N LEU A 129 -8.24 -3.92 -16.46
CA LEU A 129 -8.88 -4.85 -15.52
C LEU A 129 -10.17 -5.47 -16.10
N ARG A 130 -10.85 -4.77 -16.99
CA ARG A 130 -12.09 -5.26 -17.61
C ARG A 130 -11.87 -6.32 -18.69
N GLU A 131 -10.69 -6.41 -19.21
CA GLU A 131 -10.38 -7.39 -20.28
C GLU A 131 -10.28 -8.83 -19.78
N LYS A 132 -10.66 -9.06 -18.57
CA LYS A 132 -10.66 -10.41 -17.97
C LYS A 132 -11.94 -11.20 -18.26
#